data_6f65b49cf44b804143abd6363996509b
#
_entry.id   6f65b49cf44b804143abd6363996509b
#
_cell.length_a   1.000
_cell.length_b   1.000
_cell.length_c   1.000
_cell.angle_alpha   90.00
_cell.angle_beta   90.00
_cell.angle_gamma   90.00
#
_symmetry.space_group_name_H-M   'P 1'
#
loop_
_entity.id
_entity.type
_entity.pdbx_description
1 polymer ?
#
loop_
_entity_poly.entity_id
_entity_poly.type
_entity_poly.pdbx_seq_one_letter_code
_entity_poly.pdbx_strand_id
1 'polypeptide(L)'
;MRITISGKNIELTEGLKQAVEEKLSKLEKFFKPDTDVYVTLSVEKDRQKIEVTIPAKGHVIRSEQVSSDMYVSIDLVEEVIERQLRKYRTKISAKKYAPAIFQDDFVEADDAEDEEIKIVRTKRFGMKPMYPEDACIQMELSGHDFFVFRNAENDEVNVVYKRKGNTYGLIAVSYTHLRAHETCADLV
;
A
#
# COMPACT_ATOMS: atom_id res chain seq x y z
N MET A 1 10.14 -3.11 -17.34
CA MET A 1 9.14 -2.46 -16.46
C MET A 1 8.35 -1.45 -17.26
N ARG A 2 7.02 -1.37 -17.13
CA ARG A 2 6.18 -0.37 -17.83
C ARG A 2 5.81 0.74 -16.86
N ILE A 3 6.26 1.96 -17.13
CA ILE A 3 5.98 3.12 -16.28
C ILE A 3 4.86 3.94 -16.92
N THR A 4 3.77 4.13 -16.19
CA THR A 4 2.64 4.99 -16.58
C THR A 4 2.65 6.23 -15.70
N ILE A 5 2.86 7.41 -16.29
CA ILE A 5 2.96 8.68 -15.57
C ILE A 5 1.70 9.49 -15.79
N SER A 6 1.10 9.97 -14.72
CA SER A 6 -0.06 10.87 -14.71
C SER A 6 0.22 12.15 -13.92
N GLY A 7 -0.36 13.26 -14.33
CA GLY A 7 -0.24 14.56 -13.67
C GLY A 7 -1.57 15.03 -13.09
N LYS A 8 -1.55 15.56 -11.88
CA LYS A 8 -2.69 16.21 -11.25
C LYS A 8 -2.31 17.63 -10.83
N ASN A 9 -2.95 18.62 -11.44
CA ASN A 9 -2.63 20.05 -11.28
C ASN A 9 -1.17 20.40 -11.67
N ILE A 10 -0.61 19.64 -12.60
CA ILE A 10 0.73 19.88 -13.15
C ILE A 10 0.75 19.45 -14.62
N GLU A 11 1.43 20.21 -15.46
CA GLU A 11 1.73 19.80 -16.83
C GLU A 11 2.92 18.84 -16.84
N LEU A 12 2.76 17.70 -17.49
CA LEU A 12 3.81 16.70 -17.62
C LEU A 12 4.78 17.08 -18.74
N THR A 13 5.86 17.77 -18.36
CA THR A 13 6.94 18.09 -19.30
C THR A 13 7.79 16.85 -19.62
N GLU A 14 8.43 16.85 -20.79
CA GLU A 14 9.34 15.76 -21.18
C GLU A 14 10.49 15.58 -20.18
N GLY A 15 11.00 16.69 -19.60
CA GLY A 15 12.04 16.63 -18.55
C GLY A 15 11.58 15.89 -17.29
N LEU A 16 10.33 16.09 -16.86
CA LEU A 16 9.77 15.37 -15.70
C LEU A 16 9.57 13.88 -16.01
N LYS A 17 9.08 13.55 -17.21
CA LYS A 17 8.93 12.15 -17.62
C LYS A 17 10.27 11.43 -17.65
N GLN A 18 11.27 12.04 -18.28
CA GLN A 18 12.62 11.51 -18.36
C GLN A 18 13.25 11.31 -16.97
N ALA A 19 13.10 12.30 -16.07
CA ALA A 19 13.61 12.18 -14.70
C ALA A 19 12.96 11.02 -13.95
N VAL A 20 11.65 10.84 -14.06
CA VAL A 20 10.93 9.71 -13.45
C VAL A 20 11.41 8.37 -14.03
N GLU A 21 11.50 8.26 -15.36
CA GLU A 21 11.94 7.04 -16.02
C GLU A 21 13.39 6.70 -15.65
N GLU A 22 14.31 7.65 -15.68
CA GLU A 22 15.72 7.46 -15.31
C GLU A 22 15.88 6.97 -13.88
N LYS A 23 15.17 7.57 -12.92
CA LYS A 23 15.28 7.21 -11.51
C LYS A 23 14.62 5.87 -11.21
N LEU A 24 13.41 5.64 -11.72
CA LEU A 24 12.69 4.42 -11.45
C LEU A 24 13.23 3.20 -12.23
N SER A 25 13.94 3.40 -13.36
CA SER A 25 14.61 2.31 -14.07
C SER A 25 15.64 1.57 -13.20
N LYS A 26 16.25 2.24 -12.22
CA LYS A 26 17.15 1.60 -11.25
C LYS A 26 16.47 0.53 -10.40
N LEU A 27 15.15 0.60 -10.28
CA LEU A 27 14.36 -0.38 -9.55
C LEU A 27 14.05 -1.64 -10.37
N GLU A 28 14.34 -1.64 -11.69
CA GLU A 28 14.10 -2.80 -12.56
C GLU A 28 14.80 -4.07 -12.08
N LYS A 29 15.96 -3.91 -11.44
CA LYS A 29 16.71 -5.01 -10.83
C LYS A 29 15.93 -5.82 -9.76
N PHE A 30 14.83 -5.25 -9.24
CA PHE A 30 13.99 -5.90 -8.23
C PHE A 30 12.74 -6.55 -8.82
N PHE A 31 12.40 -6.26 -10.08
CA PHE A 31 11.12 -6.64 -10.67
C PHE A 31 11.29 -7.42 -11.97
N LYS A 32 10.22 -8.09 -12.37
CA LYS A 32 10.14 -8.73 -13.69
C LYS A 32 9.97 -7.68 -14.78
N PRO A 33 10.42 -7.94 -16.03
CA PRO A 33 10.36 -6.99 -17.14
C PRO A 33 8.95 -6.46 -17.46
N ASP A 34 7.90 -7.22 -17.16
CA ASP A 34 6.49 -6.92 -17.43
C ASP A 34 5.75 -6.27 -16.25
N THR A 35 6.47 -5.85 -15.22
CA THR A 35 5.86 -5.19 -14.05
C THR A 35 5.38 -3.79 -14.41
N ASP A 36 4.10 -3.50 -14.10
CA ASP A 36 3.51 -2.17 -14.28
C ASP A 36 3.85 -1.27 -13.08
N VAL A 37 4.15 -0.01 -13.35
CA VAL A 37 4.44 1.02 -12.35
C VAL A 37 3.58 2.24 -12.64
N TYR A 38 2.79 2.65 -11.69
CA TYR A 38 1.94 3.83 -11.79
C TYR A 38 2.55 4.97 -10.98
N VAL A 39 2.77 6.09 -11.67
CA VAL A 39 3.34 7.31 -11.08
C VAL A 39 2.33 8.43 -11.22
N THR A 40 2.03 9.11 -10.12
CA THR A 40 1.21 10.32 -10.12
C THR A 40 2.01 11.47 -9.57
N LEU A 41 2.22 12.50 -10.40
CA LEU A 41 2.80 13.77 -10.00
C LEU A 41 1.69 14.75 -9.68
N SER A 42 1.76 15.46 -8.57
CA SER A 42 0.75 16.45 -8.20
C SER A 42 1.37 17.68 -7.55
N VAL A 43 0.75 18.83 -7.80
CA VAL A 43 1.14 20.10 -7.16
C VAL A 43 -0.06 20.66 -6.41
N GLU A 44 0.16 20.95 -5.13
CA GLU A 44 -0.81 21.59 -4.24
C GLU A 44 -0.14 22.77 -3.54
N LYS A 45 -0.37 23.97 -4.04
CA LYS A 45 0.33 25.20 -3.60
C LYS A 45 1.85 25.03 -3.75
N ASP A 46 2.61 25.13 -2.66
CA ASP A 46 4.06 24.98 -2.62
C ASP A 46 4.54 23.52 -2.43
N ARG A 47 3.60 22.56 -2.41
CA ARG A 47 3.91 21.15 -2.19
C ARG A 47 3.87 20.38 -3.50
N GLN A 48 5.01 19.88 -3.89
CA GLN A 48 5.18 19.03 -5.06
C GLN A 48 5.29 17.57 -4.61
N LYS A 49 4.32 16.79 -5.00
CA LYS A 49 4.14 15.42 -4.53
C LYS A 49 4.27 14.42 -5.66
N ILE A 50 5.03 13.37 -5.41
CA ILE A 50 5.06 12.15 -6.22
C ILE A 50 4.46 10.99 -5.44
N GLU A 51 3.62 10.23 -6.10
CA GLU A 51 3.09 8.96 -5.62
C GLU A 51 3.46 7.87 -6.61
N VAL A 52 4.09 6.80 -6.13
CA VAL A 52 4.45 5.63 -6.92
C VAL A 52 3.73 4.42 -6.37
N THR A 53 3.04 3.68 -7.25
CA THR A 53 2.34 2.44 -6.91
C THR A 53 2.81 1.33 -7.84
N ILE A 54 3.31 0.24 -7.27
CA ILE A 54 3.81 -0.93 -7.98
C ILE A 54 3.01 -2.14 -7.51
N PRO A 55 2.01 -2.61 -8.27
CA PRO A 55 1.31 -3.84 -7.95
C PRO A 55 2.23 -5.04 -8.22
N ALA A 56 2.46 -5.84 -7.21
CA ALA A 56 3.22 -7.07 -7.28
C ALA A 56 2.35 -8.22 -6.77
N LYS A 57 2.58 -9.45 -7.26
CA LYS A 57 1.72 -10.62 -6.95
C LYS A 57 1.38 -10.74 -5.45
N GLY A 58 0.13 -10.39 -5.08
CA GLY A 58 -0.36 -10.45 -3.70
C GLY A 58 0.04 -9.28 -2.79
N HIS A 59 0.81 -8.31 -3.30
CA HIS A 59 1.24 -7.13 -2.55
C HIS A 59 1.16 -5.88 -3.40
N VAL A 60 1.04 -4.73 -2.77
CA VAL A 60 1.14 -3.42 -3.42
C VAL A 60 2.24 -2.64 -2.70
N ILE A 61 3.25 -2.22 -3.47
CA ILE A 61 4.27 -1.32 -2.97
C ILE A 61 3.81 0.09 -3.32
N ARG A 62 3.67 0.93 -2.31
CA ARG A 62 3.26 2.32 -2.48
C ARG A 62 4.17 3.23 -1.68
N SER A 63 4.62 4.29 -2.30
CA SER A 63 5.38 5.35 -1.65
C SER A 63 4.92 6.71 -2.12
N GLU A 64 4.84 7.65 -1.19
CA GLU A 64 4.49 9.04 -1.43
C GLU A 64 5.58 9.92 -0.84
N GLN A 65 6.10 10.86 -1.64
CA GLN A 65 7.08 11.85 -1.18
C GLN A 65 6.63 13.24 -1.58
N VAL A 66 6.91 14.19 -0.72
CA VAL A 66 6.50 15.60 -0.86
C VAL A 66 7.69 16.49 -0.56
N SER A 67 7.98 17.41 -1.46
CA SER A 67 8.98 18.48 -1.24
C SER A 67 8.52 19.80 -1.86
N SER A 68 9.38 20.81 -1.83
CA SER A 68 9.17 22.07 -2.57
C SER A 68 9.60 21.98 -4.03
N ASP A 69 10.27 20.90 -4.44
CA ASP A 69 10.75 20.66 -5.80
C ASP A 69 10.41 19.23 -6.25
N MET A 70 9.84 19.09 -7.47
CA MET A 70 9.42 17.78 -7.99
C MET A 70 10.61 16.85 -8.23
N TYR A 71 11.74 17.37 -8.70
CA TYR A 71 12.92 16.54 -8.92
C TYR A 71 13.46 15.97 -7.61
N VAL A 72 13.45 16.76 -6.54
CA VAL A 72 13.81 16.28 -5.20
C VAL A 72 12.81 15.21 -4.71
N SER A 73 11.51 15.41 -4.97
CA SER A 73 10.51 14.39 -4.62
C SER A 73 10.72 13.08 -5.38
N ILE A 74 11.14 13.15 -6.65
CA ILE A 74 11.48 11.99 -7.49
C ILE A 74 12.69 11.23 -6.91
N ASP A 75 13.73 11.94 -6.49
CA ASP A 75 14.90 11.32 -5.88
C ASP A 75 14.56 10.63 -4.55
N LEU A 76 13.80 11.30 -3.70
CA LEU A 76 13.40 10.77 -2.40
C LEU A 76 12.52 9.51 -2.53
N VAL A 77 11.60 9.48 -3.50
CA VAL A 77 10.72 8.31 -3.66
C VAL A 77 11.49 7.08 -4.15
N GLU A 78 12.49 7.26 -4.99
CA GLU A 78 13.36 6.16 -5.45
C GLU A 78 14.10 5.53 -4.28
N GLU A 79 14.76 6.35 -3.44
CA GLU A 79 15.49 5.88 -2.25
C GLU A 79 14.58 5.14 -1.25
N VAL A 80 13.38 5.67 -1.01
CA VAL A 80 12.42 5.05 -0.07
C VAL A 80 11.95 3.71 -0.60
N ILE A 81 11.62 3.60 -1.89
CA ILE A 81 11.17 2.34 -2.50
C ILE A 81 12.32 1.33 -2.50
N GLU A 82 13.53 1.73 -2.88
CA GLU A 82 14.67 0.82 -2.87
C GLU A 82 14.93 0.25 -1.47
N ARG A 83 14.90 1.09 -0.44
CA ARG A 83 15.06 0.66 0.96
C ARG A 83 13.92 -0.28 1.40
N GLN A 84 12.67 0.00 1.01
CA GLN A 84 11.54 -0.89 1.28
C GLN A 84 11.72 -2.25 0.61
N LEU A 85 12.17 -2.28 -0.64
CA LEU A 85 12.40 -3.51 -1.41
C LEU A 85 13.53 -4.34 -0.82
N ARG A 86 14.64 -3.71 -0.44
CA ARG A 86 15.75 -4.38 0.24
C ARG A 86 15.30 -5.02 1.55
N LYS A 87 14.62 -4.25 2.42
CA LYS A 87 14.07 -4.73 3.69
C LYS A 87 13.07 -5.88 3.50
N TYR A 88 12.22 -5.80 2.49
CA TYR A 88 11.23 -6.82 2.18
C TYR A 88 11.90 -8.11 1.66
N ARG A 89 12.92 -7.99 0.83
CA ARG A 89 13.69 -9.13 0.30
C ARG A 89 14.39 -9.90 1.42
N THR A 90 15.11 -9.23 2.32
CA THR A 90 15.76 -9.85 3.47
C THR A 90 14.77 -10.64 4.32
N LYS A 91 13.58 -10.09 4.55
CA LYS A 91 12.50 -10.75 5.32
C LYS A 91 11.90 -11.98 4.63
N ILE A 92 11.89 -12.04 3.31
CA ILE A 92 11.35 -13.17 2.55
C ILE A 92 12.39 -14.30 2.42
N SER A 93 13.66 -13.97 2.16
CA SER A 93 14.71 -14.97 2.06
C SER A 93 14.91 -15.74 3.37
N ALA A 94 14.71 -15.06 4.53
CA ALA A 94 14.74 -15.71 5.85
C ALA A 94 13.56 -16.69 6.06
N LYS A 95 12.46 -16.61 5.29
CA LYS A 95 11.23 -17.42 5.50
C LYS A 95 11.01 -18.56 4.51
N LYS A 96 11.95 -18.99 3.68
CA LYS A 96 11.76 -20.07 2.66
C LYS A 96 10.49 -19.97 1.79
N TYR A 97 9.77 -18.85 1.81
CA TYR A 97 8.57 -18.54 1.05
C TYR A 97 8.83 -17.30 0.20
N ALA A 98 9.74 -17.38 -0.77
CA ALA A 98 9.89 -16.32 -1.75
C ALA A 98 8.73 -16.38 -2.75
N PRO A 99 7.80 -15.40 -2.76
CA PRO A 99 6.91 -15.28 -3.91
C PRO A 99 7.79 -15.02 -5.14
N ALA A 100 7.45 -15.63 -6.29
CA ALA A 100 8.19 -15.54 -7.55
C ALA A 100 8.17 -14.12 -8.20
N ILE A 101 8.33 -13.08 -7.38
CA ILE A 101 8.31 -11.66 -7.76
C ILE A 101 9.74 -11.17 -8.04
N PHE A 102 10.72 -11.76 -7.34
CA PHE A 102 12.11 -11.35 -7.44
C PHE A 102 12.91 -12.28 -8.34
N GLN A 103 13.85 -11.75 -9.09
CA GLN A 103 14.83 -12.55 -9.84
C GLN A 103 15.85 -13.16 -8.86
N ASP A 104 16.19 -14.43 -9.08
CA ASP A 104 17.09 -15.20 -8.18
C ASP A 104 18.58 -14.78 -8.22
N ASP A 105 18.97 -13.86 -9.11
CA ASP A 105 20.35 -13.51 -9.39
C ASP A 105 20.85 -12.25 -8.66
N PHE A 106 20.66 -12.15 -7.35
CA PHE A 106 21.24 -11.02 -6.63
C PHE A 106 22.32 -11.43 -5.65
N VAL A 107 23.54 -10.90 -5.88
CA VAL A 107 24.71 -11.00 -5.01
C VAL A 107 24.38 -10.44 -3.62
N GLU A 108 24.71 -11.20 -2.59
CA GLU A 108 24.61 -10.83 -1.19
C GLU A 108 25.36 -9.52 -0.93
N ALA A 109 24.64 -8.46 -0.60
CA ALA A 109 25.21 -7.30 0.06
C ALA A 109 25.00 -7.51 1.57
N ASP A 110 26.08 -7.83 2.22
CA ASP A 110 26.26 -7.90 3.66
C ASP A 110 25.99 -6.51 4.27
N ASP A 111 25.30 -6.44 5.40
CA ASP A 111 24.90 -5.29 6.21
C ASP A 111 23.40 -4.87 6.12
N ALA A 112 22.50 -5.80 6.43
CA ALA A 112 21.17 -5.42 6.91
C ALA A 112 20.97 -6.05 8.29
N GLU A 113 20.87 -5.22 9.32
CA GLU A 113 20.39 -5.67 10.64
C GLU A 113 19.08 -6.44 10.44
N ASP A 114 19.07 -7.70 10.84
CA ASP A 114 17.93 -8.62 10.70
C ASP A 114 16.75 -8.17 11.58
N GLU A 115 15.96 -7.20 11.09
CA GLU A 115 14.66 -6.91 11.68
C GLU A 115 13.65 -8.00 11.29
N GLU A 116 13.67 -9.10 12.01
CA GLU A 116 12.69 -10.17 11.86
C GLU A 116 11.26 -9.65 12.14
N ILE A 117 10.31 -9.94 11.24
CA ILE A 117 8.89 -9.64 11.51
C ILE A 117 8.41 -10.58 12.59
N LYS A 118 8.37 -10.11 13.83
CA LYS A 118 7.93 -10.87 14.99
C LYS A 118 6.57 -10.38 15.46
N ILE A 119 5.58 -11.27 15.47
CA ILE A 119 4.31 -11.00 16.15
C ILE A 119 4.54 -11.15 17.64
N VAL A 120 4.79 -10.03 18.32
CA VAL A 120 5.12 -10.01 19.76
C VAL A 120 3.87 -10.22 20.62
N ARG A 121 2.69 -9.85 20.11
CA ARG A 121 1.45 -9.88 20.88
C ARG A 121 0.23 -10.21 20.03
N THR A 122 -0.56 -11.17 20.48
CA THR A 122 -1.88 -11.48 19.92
C THR A 122 -2.95 -11.11 20.95
N LYS A 123 -3.92 -10.29 20.54
CA LYS A 123 -5.11 -9.99 21.37
C LYS A 123 -6.33 -10.65 20.73
N ARG A 124 -7.18 -11.27 21.54
CA ARG A 124 -8.49 -11.78 21.14
C ARG A 124 -9.53 -11.07 21.98
N PHE A 125 -10.56 -10.55 21.35
CA PHE A 125 -11.67 -9.87 22.03
C PHE A 125 -12.97 -10.17 21.29
N GLY A 126 -14.07 -10.21 22.06
CA GLY A 126 -15.41 -10.31 21.48
C GLY A 126 -15.83 -8.95 20.94
N MET A 127 -16.33 -8.93 19.70
CA MET A 127 -16.86 -7.72 19.09
C MET A 127 -18.36 -7.64 19.34
N LYS A 128 -18.82 -6.55 19.95
CA LYS A 128 -20.24 -6.20 20.03
C LYS A 128 -20.63 -5.38 18.81
N PRO A 129 -21.80 -5.58 18.21
CA PRO A 129 -22.30 -4.68 17.18
C PRO A 129 -22.40 -3.24 17.70
N MET A 130 -21.92 -2.27 16.92
CA MET A 130 -22.01 -0.84 17.24
C MET A 130 -22.02 -0.02 15.95
N TYR A 131 -22.44 1.25 16.04
CA TYR A 131 -22.38 2.17 14.91
C TYR A 131 -20.97 2.73 14.72
N PRO A 132 -20.63 3.21 13.50
CA PRO A 132 -19.30 3.78 13.22
C PRO A 132 -18.92 4.95 14.14
N GLU A 133 -19.87 5.78 14.54
CA GLU A 133 -19.68 6.91 15.45
C GLU A 133 -19.27 6.43 16.84
N ASP A 134 -19.94 5.41 17.36
CA ASP A 134 -19.63 4.81 18.65
C ASP A 134 -18.24 4.15 18.62
N ALA A 135 -17.89 3.54 17.50
CA ALA A 135 -16.56 2.95 17.30
C ALA A 135 -15.45 4.02 17.30
N CYS A 136 -15.71 5.21 16.73
CA CYS A 136 -14.79 6.35 16.82
C CYS A 136 -14.59 6.81 18.27
N ILE A 137 -15.69 6.94 19.03
CA ILE A 137 -15.63 7.30 20.45
C ILE A 137 -14.85 6.24 21.24
N GLN A 138 -15.14 4.97 21.01
CA GLN A 138 -14.45 3.86 21.69
C GLN A 138 -12.95 3.81 21.35
N MET A 139 -12.60 4.11 20.11
CA MET A 139 -11.21 4.26 19.68
C MET A 139 -10.47 5.33 20.47
N GLU A 140 -11.05 6.53 20.58
CA GLU A 140 -10.47 7.66 21.34
C GLU A 140 -10.35 7.33 22.83
N LEU A 141 -11.38 6.74 23.43
CA LEU A 141 -11.37 6.34 24.85
C LEU A 141 -10.33 5.26 25.15
N SER A 142 -10.03 4.41 24.16
CA SER A 142 -9.02 3.36 24.28
C SER A 142 -7.60 3.86 23.99
N GLY A 143 -7.43 5.11 23.53
CA GLY A 143 -6.14 5.69 23.16
C GLY A 143 -5.49 5.00 21.96
N HIS A 144 -6.29 4.51 21.02
CA HIS A 144 -5.81 3.84 19.83
C HIS A 144 -6.02 4.69 18.58
N ASP A 145 -5.18 4.48 17.56
CA ASP A 145 -5.30 5.16 16.27
C ASP A 145 -6.22 4.43 15.28
N PHE A 146 -6.65 3.22 15.62
CA PHE A 146 -7.65 2.45 14.88
C PHE A 146 -8.47 1.57 15.82
N PHE A 147 -9.67 1.20 15.38
CA PHE A 147 -10.54 0.30 16.12
C PHE A 147 -11.30 -0.61 15.16
N VAL A 148 -11.30 -1.92 15.44
CA VAL A 148 -12.02 -2.94 14.69
C VAL A 148 -13.34 -3.22 15.39
N PHE A 149 -14.46 -3.16 14.67
CA PHE A 149 -15.78 -3.37 15.24
C PHE A 149 -16.69 -4.11 14.26
N ARG A 150 -17.80 -4.60 14.76
CA ARG A 150 -18.88 -5.17 13.97
C ARG A 150 -19.92 -4.10 13.76
N ASN A 151 -20.22 -3.76 12.52
CA ASN A 151 -21.18 -2.70 12.20
C ASN A 151 -22.61 -3.22 12.49
N ALA A 152 -23.38 -2.44 13.26
CA ALA A 152 -24.74 -2.80 13.64
C ALA A 152 -25.74 -2.77 12.47
N GLU A 153 -25.41 -2.09 11.37
CA GLU A 153 -26.28 -1.97 10.21
C GLU A 153 -26.24 -3.19 9.29
N ASN A 154 -25.04 -3.73 9.05
CA ASN A 154 -24.83 -4.80 8.07
C ASN A 154 -24.19 -6.07 8.67
N ASP A 155 -23.90 -6.06 9.97
CA ASP A 155 -23.26 -7.16 10.71
C ASP A 155 -21.86 -7.53 10.20
N GLU A 156 -21.24 -6.68 9.38
CA GLU A 156 -19.89 -6.87 8.82
C GLU A 156 -18.80 -6.27 9.71
N VAL A 157 -17.59 -6.81 9.56
CA VAL A 157 -16.43 -6.28 10.28
C VAL A 157 -15.91 -5.04 9.56
N ASN A 158 -15.89 -3.93 10.27
CA ASN A 158 -15.41 -2.65 9.78
C ASN A 158 -14.25 -2.14 10.65
N VAL A 159 -13.49 -1.19 10.14
CA VAL A 159 -12.38 -0.55 10.86
C VAL A 159 -12.52 0.96 10.77
N VAL A 160 -12.56 1.64 11.92
CA VAL A 160 -12.36 3.09 11.98
C VAL A 160 -10.90 3.40 12.31
N TYR A 161 -10.38 4.49 11.76
CA TYR A 161 -9.02 4.93 12.00
C TYR A 161 -8.91 6.45 12.03
N LYS A 162 -7.95 6.94 12.81
CA LYS A 162 -7.70 8.37 12.96
C LYS A 162 -6.94 8.92 11.76
N ARG A 163 -7.36 10.09 11.28
CA ARG A 163 -6.70 10.85 10.21
C ARG A 163 -6.14 12.17 10.75
N LYS A 164 -5.32 12.82 9.96
CA LYS A 164 -4.83 14.17 10.30
C LYS A 164 -6.00 15.17 10.37
N GLY A 165 -5.96 16.10 11.32
CA GLY A 165 -6.97 17.14 11.46
C GLY A 165 -8.24 16.72 12.21
N ASN A 166 -8.12 15.82 13.17
CA ASN A 166 -9.22 15.35 14.03
C ASN A 166 -10.41 14.79 13.23
N THR A 167 -10.11 14.11 12.12
CA THR A 167 -11.08 13.43 11.27
C THR A 167 -10.85 11.92 11.32
N TYR A 168 -11.87 11.15 10.97
CA TYR A 168 -11.83 9.70 10.98
C TYR A 168 -12.05 9.13 9.59
N GLY A 169 -11.53 7.94 9.34
CA GLY A 169 -11.82 7.15 8.14
C GLY A 169 -12.48 5.84 8.54
N LEU A 170 -13.39 5.37 7.68
CA LEU A 170 -14.04 4.08 7.80
C LEU A 170 -13.57 3.17 6.67
N ILE A 171 -13.13 1.97 7.01
CA ILE A 171 -12.87 0.87 6.08
C ILE A 171 -14.00 -0.12 6.29
N ALA A 172 -14.93 -0.17 5.34
CA ALA A 172 -15.98 -1.18 5.29
C ALA A 172 -15.50 -2.35 4.41
N VAL A 173 -15.70 -3.56 4.89
CA VAL A 173 -15.41 -4.79 4.14
C VAL A 173 -16.74 -5.35 3.68
N SER A 174 -17.07 -5.22 2.40
CA SER A 174 -18.22 -5.90 1.81
C SER A 174 -17.76 -7.18 1.14
N TYR A 175 -18.31 -8.31 1.57
CA TYR A 175 -18.14 -9.55 0.83
C TYR A 175 -19.14 -9.58 -0.33
N THR A 176 -18.65 -9.43 -1.54
CA THR A 176 -19.45 -9.78 -2.72
C THR A 176 -19.56 -11.30 -2.77
N HIS A 177 -20.60 -11.85 -2.13
CA HIS A 177 -21.00 -13.22 -2.42
C HIS A 177 -21.51 -13.25 -3.87
N LEU A 178 -20.71 -13.81 -4.76
CA LEU A 178 -21.24 -14.37 -6.01
C LEU A 178 -22.19 -15.49 -5.57
N ARG A 179 -23.48 -15.17 -5.47
CA ARG A 179 -24.50 -16.21 -5.37
C ARG A 179 -24.37 -17.02 -6.65
N ALA A 180 -23.89 -18.27 -6.52
CA ALA A 180 -24.07 -19.25 -7.55
C ALA A 180 -25.59 -19.33 -7.80
N HIS A 181 -26.04 -18.96 -8.99
CA HIS A 181 -27.37 -19.25 -9.45
C HIS A 181 -27.54 -20.77 -9.41
N GLU A 182 -28.26 -21.28 -8.42
CA GLU A 182 -28.88 -22.57 -8.52
C GLU A 182 -29.98 -22.44 -9.59
N THR A 183 -29.61 -22.82 -10.80
CA THR A 183 -30.59 -23.15 -11.82
C THR A 183 -31.26 -24.46 -11.38
N CYS A 184 -32.37 -24.30 -10.65
CA CYS A 184 -33.31 -25.39 -10.48
C CYS A 184 -33.96 -25.63 -11.84
N ALA A 185 -33.47 -26.65 -12.55
CA ALA A 185 -34.16 -27.20 -13.72
C ALA A 185 -35.26 -28.10 -13.20
N ASP A 186 -36.48 -27.59 -13.11
CA ASP A 186 -37.65 -28.39 -13.07
C ASP A 186 -37.79 -29.14 -14.40
N LEU A 187 -37.58 -30.45 -14.38
CA LEU A 187 -37.99 -31.37 -15.40
C LEU A 187 -39.23 -32.11 -14.91
N VAL A 188 -40.36 -31.81 -15.50
CA VAL A 188 -41.54 -32.66 -15.57
C VAL A 188 -41.40 -33.58 -16.74
#